data_6f00f7b6abf3c3d623d228946980f03d
#
_entry.id   6f00f7b6abf3c3d623d228946980f03d
#
_cell.length_a   1.000
_cell.length_b   1.000
_cell.length_c   1.000
_cell.angle_alpha   90.00
_cell.angle_beta   90.00
_cell.angle_gamma   90.00
#
_symmetry.space_group_name_H-M   'P 1'
#
loop_
_entity.id
_entity.type
_entity.pdbx_description
1 polymer ?
#
loop_
_entity_poly.entity_id
_entity_poly.type
_entity_poly.pdbx_seq_one_letter_code
_entity_poly.pdbx_strand_id
1 'polypeptide(L)'
;KNEVSENHMTKLVILGRKSKTGNYEAFFRALPAQIVTTLVPGEVISCDALILPGGGDITPAFFGEKNKGSRTVDTELDILQFQALDIAIAAGIPVIGICKGMQVINVAFGGTITQDMPEDCLHSSPSGDVFHDTIMVDDSHLFKYFPVKMRVNSAHHQRIDRLGQHLKIIQVC
;
A
#
# COMPACT_ATOMS: atom_id res chain seq x y z
N LYS A 1 -17.97 -40.08 -9.58
CA LYS A 1 -18.00 -38.80 -10.31
C LYS A 1 -16.82 -38.03 -9.80
N ASN A 2 -15.72 -37.93 -10.57
CA ASN A 2 -14.58 -37.13 -10.27
C ASN A 2 -14.98 -35.67 -10.54
N GLU A 3 -15.17 -34.88 -9.49
CA GLU A 3 -15.16 -33.44 -9.62
C GLU A 3 -13.73 -33.03 -10.01
N VAL A 4 -13.56 -32.64 -11.25
CA VAL A 4 -12.37 -31.92 -11.71
C VAL A 4 -12.44 -30.58 -11.00
N SER A 5 -11.63 -30.39 -9.95
CA SER A 5 -11.42 -29.08 -9.37
C SER A 5 -10.83 -28.22 -10.49
N GLU A 6 -11.59 -27.27 -11.01
CA GLU A 6 -11.06 -26.24 -11.88
C GLU A 6 -9.88 -25.63 -11.15
N ASN A 7 -8.71 -25.71 -11.75
CA ASN A 7 -7.47 -25.14 -11.19
C ASN A 7 -7.65 -23.61 -11.22
N HIS A 8 -8.26 -23.04 -10.18
CA HIS A 8 -8.39 -21.60 -10.04
C HIS A 8 -6.98 -20.98 -9.94
N MET A 9 -6.58 -20.25 -10.99
CA MET A 9 -5.32 -19.51 -10.97
C MET A 9 -5.54 -18.23 -10.17
N THR A 10 -4.82 -18.07 -9.07
CA THR A 10 -4.86 -16.85 -8.25
C THR A 10 -4.64 -15.61 -9.11
N LYS A 11 -5.52 -14.62 -9.00
CA LYS A 11 -5.44 -13.35 -9.73
C LYS A 11 -5.17 -12.20 -8.77
N LEU A 12 -4.06 -11.50 -8.98
CA LEU A 12 -3.72 -10.28 -8.25
C LEU A 12 -3.94 -9.06 -9.15
N VAL A 13 -4.66 -8.07 -8.64
CA VAL A 13 -4.87 -6.79 -9.33
C VAL A 13 -4.04 -5.71 -8.66
N ILE A 14 -3.20 -5.04 -9.45
CA ILE A 14 -2.46 -3.83 -9.05
C ILE A 14 -3.21 -2.63 -9.59
N LEU A 15 -3.79 -1.80 -8.71
CA LEU A 15 -4.44 -0.57 -9.14
C LEU A 15 -3.44 0.58 -9.23
N GLY A 16 -2.91 0.80 -10.43
CA GLY A 16 -1.87 1.79 -10.67
C GLY A 16 -1.57 2.02 -12.13
N ARG A 17 -0.81 3.09 -12.41
CA ARG A 17 -0.36 3.40 -13.76
C ARG A 17 0.72 2.40 -14.19
N LYS A 18 0.48 1.67 -15.27
CA LYS A 18 1.38 0.63 -15.80
C LYS A 18 2.83 1.11 -15.99
N SER A 19 3.02 2.39 -16.32
CA SER A 19 4.36 3.00 -16.41
C SER A 19 5.10 3.16 -15.08
N LYS A 20 4.43 2.94 -13.94
CA LYS A 20 4.96 3.12 -12.57
C LYS A 20 4.90 1.86 -11.71
N THR A 21 4.39 0.73 -12.25
CA THR A 21 4.13 -0.50 -11.47
C THR A 21 5.05 -1.67 -11.84
N GLY A 22 5.99 -1.48 -12.74
CA GLY A 22 6.85 -2.56 -13.25
C GLY A 22 7.66 -3.31 -12.18
N ASN A 23 8.12 -2.61 -11.13
CA ASN A 23 8.81 -3.22 -9.99
C ASN A 23 7.87 -4.09 -9.14
N TYR A 24 6.62 -3.69 -8.95
CA TYR A 24 5.60 -4.47 -8.23
C TYR A 24 5.21 -5.71 -9.05
N GLU A 25 4.99 -5.55 -10.35
CA GLU A 25 4.73 -6.68 -11.25
C GLU A 25 5.88 -7.69 -11.21
N ALA A 26 7.13 -7.22 -11.24
CA ALA A 26 8.31 -8.08 -11.16
C ALA A 26 8.39 -8.82 -9.81
N PHE A 27 8.08 -8.13 -8.70
CA PHE A 27 8.06 -8.74 -7.38
C PHE A 27 7.02 -9.86 -7.26
N PHE A 28 5.78 -9.58 -7.69
CA PHE A 28 4.69 -10.55 -7.57
C PHE A 28 4.76 -11.68 -8.60
N ARG A 29 5.54 -11.57 -9.69
CA ARG A 29 5.79 -12.68 -10.64
C ARG A 29 6.43 -13.91 -10.01
N ALA A 30 7.06 -13.78 -8.85
CA ALA A 30 7.58 -14.93 -8.12
C ALA A 30 6.47 -15.86 -7.59
N LEU A 31 5.21 -15.37 -7.55
CA LEU A 31 4.05 -16.16 -7.12
C LEU A 31 3.40 -16.86 -8.32
N PRO A 32 2.80 -18.05 -8.11
CA PRO A 32 2.01 -18.75 -9.14
C PRO A 32 0.65 -18.06 -9.32
N ALA A 33 0.64 -16.80 -9.82
CA ALA A 33 -0.54 -15.97 -9.94
C ALA A 33 -0.53 -15.18 -11.25
N GLN A 34 -1.72 -14.89 -11.76
CA GLN A 34 -1.91 -13.90 -12.81
C GLN A 34 -1.82 -12.49 -12.22
N ILE A 35 -0.94 -11.65 -12.73
CA ILE A 35 -0.79 -10.25 -12.31
C ILE A 35 -1.43 -9.34 -13.35
N VAL A 36 -2.37 -8.52 -12.94
CA VAL A 36 -3.08 -7.56 -13.80
C VAL A 36 -2.89 -6.15 -13.24
N THR A 37 -2.30 -5.24 -14.03
CA THR A 37 -2.22 -3.82 -13.70
C THR A 37 -3.30 -3.06 -14.45
N THR A 38 -4.13 -2.32 -13.73
CA THR A 38 -5.27 -1.60 -14.30
C THR A 38 -5.50 -0.24 -13.63
N LEU A 39 -6.25 0.63 -14.30
CA LEU A 39 -6.84 1.86 -13.76
C LEU A 39 -8.38 1.74 -13.65
N VAL A 40 -8.94 0.55 -13.84
CA VAL A 40 -10.38 0.31 -13.77
C VAL A 40 -10.74 -0.33 -12.43
N PRO A 41 -11.29 0.42 -11.43
CA PRO A 41 -11.59 -0.11 -10.10
C PRO A 41 -12.51 -1.33 -10.11
N GLY A 42 -13.44 -1.38 -11.07
CA GLY A 42 -14.39 -2.50 -11.20
C GLY A 42 -13.74 -3.87 -11.45
N GLU A 43 -12.50 -3.92 -11.98
CA GLU A 43 -11.80 -5.19 -12.20
C GLU A 43 -11.41 -5.89 -10.89
N VAL A 44 -11.40 -5.15 -9.77
CA VAL A 44 -11.10 -5.69 -8.44
C VAL A 44 -12.09 -6.76 -8.02
N ILE A 45 -13.38 -6.66 -8.41
CA ILE A 45 -14.41 -7.62 -8.00
C ILE A 45 -14.10 -9.07 -8.43
N SER A 46 -13.23 -9.25 -9.41
CA SER A 46 -12.85 -10.56 -9.95
C SER A 46 -11.45 -11.00 -9.57
N CYS A 47 -10.81 -10.38 -8.57
CA CYS A 47 -9.47 -10.78 -8.12
C CYS A 47 -9.50 -11.46 -6.75
N ASP A 48 -8.43 -12.17 -6.44
CA ASP A 48 -8.21 -12.82 -5.15
C ASP A 48 -7.49 -11.89 -4.16
N ALA A 49 -6.80 -10.87 -4.64
CA ALA A 49 -6.26 -9.79 -3.80
C ALA A 49 -6.01 -8.50 -4.61
N LEU A 50 -6.22 -7.37 -3.95
CA LEU A 50 -5.91 -6.04 -4.44
C LEU A 50 -4.54 -5.58 -3.92
N ILE A 51 -3.71 -5.06 -4.82
CA ILE A 51 -2.45 -4.40 -4.49
C ILE A 51 -2.60 -2.90 -4.75
N LEU A 52 -2.42 -2.09 -3.72
CA LEU A 52 -2.28 -0.64 -3.83
C LEU A 52 -0.78 -0.31 -3.79
N PRO A 53 -0.18 0.07 -4.91
CA PRO A 53 1.26 0.29 -5.01
C PRO A 53 1.68 1.62 -4.36
N GLY A 54 2.97 1.78 -4.15
CA GLY A 54 3.59 3.05 -3.81
C GLY A 54 3.58 4.03 -4.99
N GLY A 55 3.97 5.26 -4.72
CA GLY A 55 3.98 6.33 -5.71
C GLY A 55 4.27 7.69 -5.09
N GLY A 56 3.79 8.75 -5.72
CA GLY A 56 3.75 10.09 -5.14
C GLY A 56 2.79 10.19 -3.96
N ASP A 57 2.62 11.39 -3.45
CA ASP A 57 1.84 11.63 -2.23
C ASP A 57 0.34 11.62 -2.49
N ILE A 58 -0.44 11.34 -1.45
CA ILE A 58 -1.89 11.43 -1.49
C ILE A 58 -2.30 12.91 -1.54
N THR A 59 -3.34 13.21 -2.30
CA THR A 59 -4.00 14.51 -2.32
C THR A 59 -4.49 14.88 -0.91
N PRO A 60 -3.98 15.96 -0.30
CA PRO A 60 -4.27 16.29 1.09
C PRO A 60 -5.75 16.50 1.40
N ALA A 61 -6.55 16.90 0.42
CA ALA A 61 -7.99 17.07 0.58
C ALA A 61 -8.71 15.79 1.02
N PHE A 62 -8.18 14.59 0.71
CA PHE A 62 -8.77 13.31 1.13
C PHE A 62 -8.70 13.07 2.64
N PHE A 63 -7.76 13.69 3.33
CA PHE A 63 -7.68 13.65 4.80
C PHE A 63 -7.97 15.00 5.46
N GLY A 64 -8.71 15.88 4.74
CA GLY A 64 -9.26 17.13 5.27
C GLY A 64 -8.25 18.27 5.42
N GLU A 65 -7.10 18.21 4.75
CA GLU A 65 -6.05 19.21 4.86
C GLU A 65 -5.80 19.98 3.56
N LYS A 66 -5.18 21.16 3.70
CA LYS A 66 -4.53 21.86 2.58
C LYS A 66 -3.15 21.25 2.35
N ASN A 67 -2.61 21.43 1.12
CA ASN A 67 -1.24 21.04 0.84
C ASN A 67 -0.25 21.88 1.67
N LYS A 68 0.57 21.22 2.47
CA LYS A 68 1.62 21.79 3.34
C LYS A 68 3.00 21.13 3.12
N GLY A 69 3.16 20.40 2.00
CA GLY A 69 4.42 19.73 1.70
C GLY A 69 4.27 18.47 0.84
N SER A 70 3.04 18.06 0.51
CA SER A 70 2.81 16.94 -0.41
C SER A 70 3.31 17.26 -1.82
N ARG A 71 3.99 16.29 -2.43
CA ARG A 71 4.68 16.40 -3.72
C ARG A 71 4.19 15.33 -4.68
N THR A 72 4.29 15.60 -5.99
CA THR A 72 3.99 14.61 -7.04
C THR A 72 2.59 13.97 -6.89
N VAL A 73 1.60 14.79 -6.52
CA VAL A 73 0.21 14.36 -6.29
C VAL A 73 -0.46 13.96 -7.59
N ASP A 74 -1.16 12.83 -7.61
CA ASP A 74 -1.97 12.32 -8.72
C ASP A 74 -3.40 12.08 -8.21
N THR A 75 -4.21 13.14 -8.17
CA THR A 75 -5.57 13.10 -7.62
C THR A 75 -6.49 12.13 -8.36
N GLU A 76 -6.33 11.97 -9.68
CA GLU A 76 -7.10 11.00 -10.45
C GLU A 76 -6.81 9.56 -9.97
N LEU A 77 -5.53 9.21 -9.85
CA LEU A 77 -5.14 7.90 -9.35
C LEU A 77 -5.60 7.68 -7.90
N ASP A 78 -5.53 8.72 -7.06
CA ASP A 78 -6.04 8.64 -5.68
C ASP A 78 -7.52 8.24 -5.66
N ILE A 79 -8.36 8.92 -6.44
CA ILE A 79 -9.79 8.61 -6.57
C ILE A 79 -9.98 7.14 -6.97
N LEU A 80 -9.26 6.67 -7.99
CA LEU A 80 -9.37 5.29 -8.46
C LEU A 80 -8.91 4.27 -7.41
N GLN A 81 -7.86 4.58 -6.65
CA GLN A 81 -7.38 3.73 -5.55
C GLN A 81 -8.39 3.65 -4.40
N PHE A 82 -9.03 4.76 -4.01
CA PHE A 82 -10.10 4.74 -3.02
C PHE A 82 -11.31 3.93 -3.49
N GLN A 83 -11.76 4.12 -4.74
CA GLN A 83 -12.86 3.33 -5.30
C GLN A 83 -12.56 1.83 -5.33
N ALA A 84 -11.34 1.45 -5.72
CA ALA A 84 -10.91 0.06 -5.72
C ALA A 84 -10.87 -0.54 -4.31
N LEU A 85 -10.38 0.24 -3.34
CA LEU A 85 -10.36 -0.16 -1.94
C LEU A 85 -11.77 -0.37 -1.39
N ASP A 86 -12.72 0.53 -1.69
CA ASP A 86 -14.12 0.38 -1.29
C ASP A 86 -14.75 -0.90 -1.86
N ILE A 87 -14.50 -1.21 -3.14
CA ILE A 87 -14.97 -2.44 -3.77
C ILE A 87 -14.34 -3.66 -3.07
N ALA A 88 -13.04 -3.64 -2.81
CA ALA A 88 -12.36 -4.75 -2.15
C ALA A 88 -12.90 -5.00 -0.74
N ILE A 89 -13.09 -3.94 0.05
CA ILE A 89 -13.64 -4.03 1.41
C ILE A 89 -15.07 -4.60 1.36
N ALA A 90 -15.93 -4.07 0.50
CA ALA A 90 -17.33 -4.52 0.38
C ALA A 90 -17.43 -5.99 -0.06
N ALA A 91 -16.49 -6.47 -0.87
CA ALA A 91 -16.44 -7.85 -1.35
C ALA A 91 -15.63 -8.80 -0.44
N GLY A 92 -15.02 -8.30 0.63
CA GLY A 92 -14.14 -9.10 1.51
C GLY A 92 -12.84 -9.56 0.84
N ILE A 93 -12.38 -8.84 -0.19
CA ILE A 93 -11.15 -9.15 -0.92
C ILE A 93 -9.94 -8.62 -0.11
N PRO A 94 -8.91 -9.44 0.13
CA PRO A 94 -7.69 -9.01 0.79
C PRO A 94 -7.01 -7.86 0.06
N VAL A 95 -6.46 -6.89 0.82
CA VAL A 95 -5.76 -5.74 0.28
C VAL A 95 -4.34 -5.65 0.85
N ILE A 96 -3.36 -5.41 -0.02
CA ILE A 96 -1.98 -5.11 0.35
C ILE A 96 -1.67 -3.68 -0.10
N GLY A 97 -1.42 -2.78 0.87
CA GLY A 97 -0.96 -1.41 0.61
C GLY A 97 0.55 -1.30 0.83
N ILE A 98 1.28 -0.79 -0.17
CA ILE A 98 2.73 -0.62 -0.12
C ILE A 98 3.04 0.88 -0.17
N CYS A 99 3.78 1.43 0.81
CA CYS A 99 4.16 2.84 0.89
C CYS A 99 2.91 3.75 0.78
N LYS A 100 2.71 4.47 -0.32
CA LYS A 100 1.48 5.26 -0.56
C LYS A 100 0.21 4.42 -0.42
N GLY A 101 0.21 3.16 -0.88
CA GLY A 101 -0.96 2.28 -0.75
C GLY A 101 -1.35 2.03 0.71
N MET A 102 -0.40 1.92 1.63
CA MET A 102 -0.65 1.87 3.08
C MET A 102 -1.29 3.19 3.57
N GLN A 103 -0.83 4.32 3.06
CA GLN A 103 -1.40 5.63 3.39
C GLN A 103 -2.84 5.77 2.88
N VAL A 104 -3.14 5.28 1.66
CA VAL A 104 -4.52 5.24 1.11
C VAL A 104 -5.44 4.45 2.04
N ILE A 105 -5.00 3.27 2.51
CA ILE A 105 -5.76 2.48 3.49
C ILE A 105 -5.97 3.29 4.78
N ASN A 106 -4.92 3.90 5.32
CA ASN A 106 -5.04 4.71 6.55
C ASN A 106 -6.06 5.84 6.41
N VAL A 107 -6.01 6.58 5.31
CA VAL A 107 -6.93 7.71 5.04
C VAL A 107 -8.36 7.22 4.83
N ALA A 108 -8.57 6.11 4.12
CA ALA A 108 -9.89 5.50 3.95
C ALA A 108 -10.56 5.14 5.27
N PHE A 109 -9.77 4.75 6.28
CA PHE A 109 -10.25 4.48 7.64
C PHE A 109 -10.23 5.71 8.56
N GLY A 110 -10.14 6.92 8.01
CA GLY A 110 -10.24 8.20 8.73
C GLY A 110 -8.95 8.65 9.40
N GLY A 111 -7.82 8.07 9.04
CA GLY A 111 -6.50 8.51 9.49
C GLY A 111 -5.98 9.75 8.75
N THR A 112 -4.85 10.28 9.19
CA THR A 112 -4.18 11.45 8.57
C THR A 112 -2.71 11.16 8.29
N ILE A 113 -2.07 12.04 7.49
CA ILE A 113 -0.69 11.90 7.02
C ILE A 113 0.08 13.17 7.42
N THR A 114 1.27 13.00 8.00
CA THR A 114 2.29 14.06 8.06
C THR A 114 2.83 14.26 6.65
N GLN A 115 2.53 15.41 6.04
CA GLN A 115 2.80 15.65 4.62
C GLN A 115 4.28 15.84 4.29
N ASP A 116 5.08 16.30 5.26
CA ASP A 116 6.52 16.45 5.12
C ASP A 116 7.16 16.30 6.51
N MET A 117 8.07 15.36 6.66
CA MET A 117 8.78 15.15 7.91
C MET A 117 9.92 16.15 8.06
N PRO A 118 10.27 16.57 9.30
CA PRO A 118 11.45 17.37 9.55
C PRO A 118 12.74 16.71 9.01
N GLU A 119 13.73 17.53 8.63
CA GLU A 119 14.98 17.05 8.02
C GLU A 119 15.80 16.11 8.92
N ASP A 120 15.64 16.20 10.23
CA ASP A 120 16.28 15.31 11.21
C ASP A 120 15.64 13.93 11.30
N CYS A 121 14.46 13.76 10.70
CA CYS A 121 13.73 12.48 10.59
C CYS A 121 13.88 11.85 9.19
N LEU A 122 15.06 11.94 8.59
CA LEU A 122 15.26 11.56 7.18
C LEU A 122 15.05 10.08 6.91
N HIS A 123 13.96 9.77 6.22
CA HIS A 123 13.67 8.47 5.61
C HIS A 123 13.86 8.51 4.08
N SER A 124 14.54 9.52 3.57
CA SER A 124 14.95 9.65 2.17
C SER A 124 16.24 10.45 2.05
N SER A 125 17.01 10.21 0.99
CA SER A 125 18.22 10.95 0.68
C SER A 125 18.31 11.19 -0.82
N PRO A 126 18.87 12.34 -1.27
CA PRO A 126 19.16 12.56 -2.69
C PRO A 126 20.11 11.51 -3.29
N SER A 127 20.91 10.84 -2.45
CA SER A 127 21.87 9.82 -2.87
C SER A 127 21.31 8.40 -2.93
N GLY A 128 20.02 8.19 -2.60
CA GLY A 128 19.36 6.88 -2.62
C GLY A 128 18.62 6.55 -1.34
N ASP A 129 18.33 5.26 -1.15
CA ASP A 129 17.59 4.76 0.00
C ASP A 129 18.37 4.97 1.32
N VAL A 130 17.64 5.32 2.36
CA VAL A 130 18.13 5.33 3.74
C VAL A 130 17.76 4.00 4.38
N PHE A 131 18.65 3.44 5.19
CA PHE A 131 18.41 2.20 5.91
C PHE A 131 18.24 2.46 7.40
N HIS A 132 17.19 1.94 7.99
CA HIS A 132 16.94 2.02 9.43
C HIS A 132 16.40 0.70 9.97
N ASP A 133 16.46 0.56 11.29
CA ASP A 133 15.91 -0.58 11.99
C ASP A 133 14.43 -0.39 12.27
N THR A 134 13.66 -1.46 12.13
CA THR A 134 12.26 -1.52 12.54
C THR A 134 12.06 -2.60 13.60
N ILE A 135 11.09 -2.40 14.47
CA ILE A 135 10.75 -3.34 15.54
C ILE A 135 9.30 -3.77 15.33
N MET A 136 9.10 -5.09 15.34
CA MET A 136 7.77 -5.67 15.26
C MET A 136 7.06 -5.55 16.60
N VAL A 137 5.80 -5.13 16.57
CA VAL A 137 4.96 -5.07 17.77
C VAL A 137 4.49 -6.47 18.13
N ASP A 138 4.46 -6.81 19.44
CA ASP A 138 3.98 -8.08 19.95
C ASP A 138 2.57 -8.42 19.43
N ASP A 139 2.27 -9.72 19.29
CA ASP A 139 1.04 -10.30 18.74
C ASP A 139 0.78 -10.06 17.24
N SER A 140 1.75 -9.50 16.51
CA SER A 140 1.66 -9.43 15.05
C SER A 140 1.69 -10.81 14.40
N HIS A 141 0.83 -11.05 13.40
CA HIS A 141 0.89 -12.26 12.58
C HIS A 141 2.23 -12.44 11.86
N LEU A 142 2.96 -11.34 11.64
CA LEU A 142 4.25 -11.34 10.96
C LEU A 142 5.37 -11.96 11.82
N PHE A 143 5.20 -12.04 13.16
CA PHE A 143 6.16 -12.71 14.06
C PHE A 143 6.50 -14.15 13.67
N LYS A 144 5.56 -14.83 12.99
CA LYS A 144 5.78 -16.20 12.53
C LYS A 144 6.76 -16.31 11.36
N TYR A 145 6.97 -15.22 10.64
CA TYR A 145 7.70 -15.20 9.37
C TYR A 145 8.94 -14.32 9.39
N PHE A 146 9.00 -13.34 10.26
CA PHE A 146 10.05 -12.33 10.30
C PHE A 146 10.63 -12.17 11.71
N PRO A 147 11.93 -11.81 11.83
CA PRO A 147 12.53 -11.51 13.13
C PRO A 147 11.92 -10.25 13.74
N VAL A 148 11.95 -10.15 15.07
CA VAL A 148 11.44 -9.01 15.84
C VAL A 148 12.05 -7.69 15.41
N LYS A 149 13.33 -7.68 15.05
CA LYS A 149 14.05 -6.52 14.56
C LYS A 149 14.53 -6.77 13.14
N MET A 150 14.22 -5.84 12.23
CA MET A 150 14.64 -5.91 10.83
C MET A 150 15.24 -4.58 10.38
N ARG A 151 16.28 -4.66 9.56
CA ARG A 151 16.80 -3.50 8.84
C ARG A 151 16.12 -3.38 7.49
N VAL A 152 15.46 -2.26 7.25
CA VAL A 152 14.72 -1.98 6.02
C VAL A 152 15.24 -0.72 5.33
N ASN A 153 14.99 -0.63 4.04
CA ASN A 153 15.23 0.61 3.28
C ASN A 153 14.01 1.54 3.36
N SER A 154 14.27 2.82 3.26
CA SER A 154 13.27 3.88 3.19
C SER A 154 13.60 4.88 2.11
N ALA A 155 12.55 5.35 1.41
CA ALA A 155 12.64 6.37 0.37
C ALA A 155 11.37 7.23 0.41
N HIS A 156 11.03 7.79 1.58
CA HIS A 156 9.81 8.59 1.77
C HIS A 156 10.06 9.78 2.68
N HIS A 157 9.24 10.83 2.53
CA HIS A 157 9.24 12.02 3.37
C HIS A 157 7.91 12.23 4.12
N GLN A 158 6.98 11.28 3.98
CA GLN A 158 5.70 11.28 4.65
C GLN A 158 5.58 10.10 5.61
N ARG A 159 4.73 10.25 6.63
CA ARG A 159 4.39 9.16 7.57
C ARG A 159 2.92 9.23 7.94
N ILE A 160 2.40 8.14 8.52
CA ILE A 160 1.12 8.14 9.21
C ILE A 160 1.23 9.12 10.39
N ASP A 161 0.28 10.05 10.48
CA ASP A 161 0.12 10.96 11.62
C ASP A 161 -0.88 10.37 12.62
N ARG A 162 -2.15 10.30 12.25
CA ARG A 162 -3.18 9.63 13.02
C ARG A 162 -3.58 8.32 12.36
N LEU A 163 -3.57 7.24 13.14
CA LEU A 163 -3.99 5.93 12.65
C LEU A 163 -5.50 5.92 12.39
N GLY A 164 -5.91 5.33 11.27
CA GLY A 164 -7.31 5.11 10.93
C GLY A 164 -8.01 4.15 11.89
N GLN A 165 -9.34 4.26 11.98
CA GLN A 165 -10.15 3.37 12.84
C GLN A 165 -9.99 1.91 12.39
N HIS A 166 -10.04 0.99 13.37
CA HIS A 166 -9.90 -0.46 13.14
C HIS A 166 -8.56 -0.94 12.56
N LEU A 167 -7.60 -0.03 12.35
CA LEU A 167 -6.25 -0.40 11.97
C LEU A 167 -5.39 -0.65 13.22
N LYS A 168 -4.39 -1.52 13.08
CA LYS A 168 -3.44 -1.85 14.14
C LYS A 168 -2.01 -1.67 13.63
N ILE A 169 -1.18 -1.05 14.46
CA ILE A 169 0.26 -0.96 14.19
C ILE A 169 0.87 -2.32 14.51
N ILE A 170 1.60 -2.89 13.57
CA ILE A 170 2.27 -4.19 13.72
C ILE A 170 3.80 -4.08 13.64
N GLN A 171 4.30 -2.93 13.18
CA GLN A 171 5.73 -2.65 13.09
C GLN A 171 5.97 -1.15 13.19
N VAL A 172 7.04 -0.75 13.85
CA VAL A 172 7.46 0.65 14.04
C VAL A 172 8.96 0.84 13.80
N CYS A 173 9.38 2.06 13.49
CA CYS A 173 10.77 2.50 13.44
C CYS A 173 11.03 3.59 14.46
#